data_bd39ee95ae7869fdb95a9facf33498f2
#
_entry.id   bd39ee95ae7869fdb95a9facf33498f2
#
_cell.length_a   1.000
_cell.length_b   1.000
_cell.length_c   1.000
_cell.angle_alpha   90.00
_cell.angle_beta   90.00
_cell.angle_gamma   90.00
#
_symmetry.space_group_name_H-M   'P 1'
#
loop_
_entity.id
_entity.type
_entity.pdbx_description
1 polymer ?
#
loop_
_entity_poly.entity_id
_entity_poly.type
_entity_poly.pdbx_seq_one_letter_code
_entity_poly.pdbx_strand_id
1 'polypeptide(L)'
;DGAPCGLLNHLAADCQVTTSVPNTIHLPRLLVSLGMTPLGSPLPTSHTHKDHHPLPVVLDGRILGEVEALQAKDLAVKLRTLKCWGKEKVPPTLEIGLVPPLTDGQFPGLFLFSTSARMMRPVRNLATNSRELIGSFEQVYMDIAVIPEEAHQGHTTHLELDEGIMFSAIATLTPYSDFNQSPRNMYQCQMAKQTMGTPLQSFPYRMDSKLYRLQSPQAPMVRTSTYNHYSMDEYPLGTNAIVAVISYTGYDMEDAMILNKASVERGFKHANVYKSEVISISSPSDRGRPSKMFGILPGDKEAEKLDQDGFPPIGTLLQEGDPYYSCIDLDTGRSKVARYKSSEPAFVDQIKLLGNETGDSPLQRAFIKLRICRNPIIGDKFASRAGQKGICSQKWPSENMPFTESGMVPDIIFNPHGFPSRMTIGMMVEMMAGKSAALHGLCHDCTPFKFSEDNPAVDHFGKLLVKAGYNYFGNERLYSGIDGREFEADIFLGVVYYQRLRHMVSDKFQVRTTGPIDILTHQPVQGRRRAGGIRF
;
A
#
# COMPACT_ATOMS: atom_id res chain seq x y z
N ASP A 1 -4.81 -10.93 15.09
CA ASP A 1 -4.53 -10.17 16.27
C ASP A 1 -4.82 -8.69 16.05
N GLY A 2 -5.52 -8.03 16.98
CA GLY A 2 -5.91 -6.63 16.93
C GLY A 2 -7.17 -6.32 16.12
N ALA A 3 -7.60 -5.03 16.12
CA ALA A 3 -8.84 -4.56 15.51
C ALA A 3 -8.96 -4.83 13.98
N PRO A 4 -7.90 -4.73 13.15
CA PRO A 4 -8.01 -4.99 11.72
C PRO A 4 -7.95 -6.49 11.34
N CYS A 5 -7.73 -7.40 12.29
CA CYS A 5 -7.64 -8.83 12.00
C CYS A 5 -8.98 -9.36 11.44
N GLY A 6 -8.92 -10.12 10.36
CA GLY A 6 -10.09 -10.64 9.65
C GLY A 6 -10.84 -9.62 8.77
N LEU A 7 -10.53 -8.32 8.90
CA LEU A 7 -11.16 -7.26 8.11
C LEU A 7 -10.34 -6.85 6.87
N LEU A 8 -9.03 -7.11 6.88
CA LEU A 8 -8.14 -6.85 5.76
C LEU A 8 -7.73 -8.16 5.13
N ASN A 9 -8.07 -8.34 3.86
CA ASN A 9 -7.71 -9.51 3.07
C ASN A 9 -6.85 -9.08 1.89
N HIS A 10 -5.82 -9.88 1.60
CA HIS A 10 -4.88 -9.65 0.51
C HIS A 10 -4.72 -10.91 -0.32
N LEU A 11 -4.50 -10.74 -1.62
CA LEU A 11 -4.08 -11.84 -2.49
C LEU A 11 -2.58 -12.10 -2.26
N ALA A 12 -2.18 -13.35 -2.09
CA ALA A 12 -0.78 -13.73 -2.09
C ALA A 12 -0.10 -13.34 -3.41
N ALA A 13 1.21 -13.11 -3.41
CA ALA A 13 1.94 -12.60 -4.57
C ALA A 13 1.76 -13.49 -5.82
N ASP A 14 1.83 -14.81 -5.65
CA ASP A 14 1.65 -15.80 -6.72
C ASP A 14 0.22 -16.38 -6.80
N CYS A 15 -0.76 -15.68 -6.24
CA CYS A 15 -2.14 -16.11 -6.30
C CYS A 15 -2.66 -16.12 -7.73
N GLN A 16 -3.31 -17.22 -8.11
CA GLN A 16 -3.94 -17.41 -9.40
C GLN A 16 -5.46 -17.53 -9.22
N VAL A 17 -6.21 -16.82 -10.05
CA VAL A 17 -7.68 -16.97 -10.08
C VAL A 17 -8.03 -18.00 -11.14
N THR A 18 -8.77 -19.03 -10.76
CA THR A 18 -9.24 -20.05 -11.72
C THR A 18 -10.28 -19.46 -12.66
N THR A 19 -10.03 -19.53 -13.97
CA THR A 19 -10.92 -18.95 -14.99
C THR A 19 -11.77 -20.01 -15.71
N SER A 20 -11.39 -21.28 -15.63
CA SER A 20 -12.08 -22.39 -16.28
C SER A 20 -12.57 -23.42 -15.29
N VAL A 21 -13.67 -24.09 -15.63
CA VAL A 21 -14.19 -25.22 -14.86
C VAL A 21 -13.64 -26.51 -15.50
N PRO A 22 -12.85 -27.31 -14.79
CA PRO A 22 -12.32 -28.55 -15.29
C PRO A 22 -13.42 -29.63 -15.41
N ASN A 23 -13.20 -30.62 -16.23
CA ASN A 23 -14.12 -31.75 -16.34
C ASN A 23 -13.94 -32.69 -15.12
N THR A 24 -14.96 -32.82 -14.30
CA THR A 24 -14.97 -33.60 -13.05
C THR A 24 -15.85 -34.84 -13.11
N ILE A 25 -16.40 -35.21 -14.29
CA ILE A 25 -17.38 -36.34 -14.45
C ILE A 25 -16.82 -37.68 -13.93
N HIS A 26 -15.51 -37.88 -14.00
CA HIS A 26 -14.86 -39.14 -13.59
C HIS A 26 -14.49 -39.14 -12.08
N LEU A 27 -14.46 -37.98 -11.39
CA LEU A 27 -14.07 -37.90 -9.99
C LEU A 27 -14.92 -38.77 -9.06
N PRO A 28 -16.26 -38.86 -9.19
CA PRO A 28 -17.05 -39.71 -8.31
C PRO A 28 -16.64 -41.19 -8.37
N ARG A 29 -16.34 -41.71 -9.57
CA ARG A 29 -15.86 -43.10 -9.75
C ARG A 29 -14.47 -43.29 -9.12
N LEU A 30 -13.59 -42.32 -9.28
CA LEU A 30 -12.27 -42.35 -8.68
C LEU A 30 -12.36 -42.35 -7.16
N LEU A 31 -13.23 -41.51 -6.56
CA LEU A 31 -13.44 -41.46 -5.12
C LEU A 31 -13.94 -42.77 -4.55
N VAL A 32 -14.85 -43.47 -5.27
CA VAL A 32 -15.31 -44.83 -4.89
C VAL A 32 -14.15 -45.81 -4.90
N SER A 33 -13.29 -45.77 -5.91
CA SER A 33 -12.11 -46.66 -5.97
C SER A 33 -11.09 -46.39 -4.88
N LEU A 34 -11.09 -45.18 -4.32
CA LEU A 34 -10.24 -44.76 -3.20
C LEU A 34 -10.83 -45.04 -1.80
N GLY A 35 -12.09 -45.52 -1.73
CA GLY A 35 -12.72 -45.93 -0.48
C GLY A 35 -13.96 -45.13 -0.06
N MET A 36 -14.51 -44.25 -0.92
CA MET A 36 -15.78 -43.58 -0.66
C MET A 36 -16.96 -44.56 -0.89
N THR A 37 -17.91 -44.59 0.03
CA THR A 37 -19.19 -45.30 -0.12
C THR A 37 -20.19 -44.39 -0.83
N PRO A 38 -20.71 -44.72 -2.03
CA PRO A 38 -21.65 -43.86 -2.73
C PRO A 38 -22.97 -43.73 -1.98
N LEU A 39 -23.62 -42.57 -2.13
CA LEU A 39 -24.91 -42.28 -1.51
C LEU A 39 -25.96 -43.34 -1.95
N GLY A 40 -26.69 -43.89 -1.00
CA GLY A 40 -27.72 -44.91 -1.23
C GLY A 40 -27.19 -46.36 -1.28
N SER A 41 -25.89 -46.57 -1.07
CA SER A 41 -25.35 -47.94 -0.92
C SER A 41 -25.65 -48.46 0.50
N PRO A 42 -25.94 -49.78 0.65
CA PRO A 42 -26.08 -50.33 1.99
C PRO A 42 -24.73 -50.24 2.72
N LEU A 43 -24.76 -49.72 3.94
CA LEU A 43 -23.58 -49.65 4.80
C LEU A 43 -23.08 -51.08 5.06
N PRO A 44 -21.77 -51.33 5.01
CA PRO A 44 -21.22 -52.63 5.41
C PRO A 44 -21.64 -53.00 6.83
N THR A 45 -22.13 -54.21 7.02
CA THR A 45 -22.67 -54.70 8.32
C THR A 45 -21.63 -54.83 9.45
N SER A 46 -20.38 -54.47 9.19
CA SER A 46 -19.28 -54.49 10.19
C SER A 46 -19.23 -53.26 11.13
N HIS A 47 -20.10 -52.28 10.93
CA HIS A 47 -20.07 -51.03 11.73
C HIS A 47 -20.90 -51.09 13.02
N THR A 48 -20.67 -52.08 13.85
CA THR A 48 -21.30 -52.19 15.20
C THR A 48 -20.56 -51.42 16.29
N HIS A 49 -19.49 -50.70 15.98
CA HIS A 49 -18.77 -49.85 16.94
C HIS A 49 -19.36 -48.45 16.99
N LYS A 50 -19.73 -48.03 18.20
CA LYS A 50 -20.41 -46.78 18.53
C LYS A 50 -19.63 -45.50 18.24
N ASP A 51 -18.40 -45.58 17.70
CA ASP A 51 -17.48 -44.45 17.50
C ASP A 51 -17.25 -44.10 16.03
N HIS A 52 -18.01 -44.69 15.11
CA HIS A 52 -17.85 -44.42 13.68
C HIS A 52 -18.79 -43.31 13.22
N HIS A 53 -18.26 -42.08 13.08
CA HIS A 53 -18.96 -40.98 12.44
C HIS A 53 -18.56 -40.91 10.95
N PRO A 54 -19.40 -41.30 10.02
CA PRO A 54 -19.13 -41.16 8.60
C PRO A 54 -19.08 -39.67 8.24
N LEU A 55 -18.08 -39.29 7.47
CA LEU A 55 -17.92 -37.94 6.97
C LEU A 55 -18.49 -37.84 5.56
N PRO A 56 -19.34 -36.86 5.26
CA PRO A 56 -19.86 -36.64 3.93
C PRO A 56 -18.74 -36.20 2.96
N VAL A 57 -18.78 -36.69 1.77
CA VAL A 57 -17.93 -36.25 0.65
C VAL A 57 -18.76 -35.38 -0.29
N VAL A 58 -18.37 -34.11 -0.38
CA VAL A 58 -19.14 -33.10 -1.10
C VAL A 58 -18.30 -32.56 -2.28
N LEU A 59 -18.84 -32.58 -3.47
CA LEU A 59 -18.22 -31.98 -4.67
C LEU A 59 -19.10 -30.84 -5.16
N ASP A 60 -18.57 -29.63 -5.15
CA ASP A 60 -19.25 -28.40 -5.59
C ASP A 60 -20.68 -28.24 -5.01
N GLY A 61 -20.83 -28.58 -3.73
CA GLY A 61 -22.10 -28.50 -3.00
C GLY A 61 -23.01 -29.74 -3.14
N ARG A 62 -22.60 -30.77 -3.90
CA ARG A 62 -23.35 -32.02 -4.04
C ARG A 62 -22.73 -33.12 -3.19
N ILE A 63 -23.52 -33.75 -2.33
CA ILE A 63 -23.10 -34.91 -1.56
C ILE A 63 -22.99 -36.10 -2.52
N LEU A 64 -21.80 -36.70 -2.64
CA LEU A 64 -21.53 -37.82 -3.48
C LEU A 64 -21.64 -39.15 -2.72
N GLY A 65 -21.29 -39.15 -1.47
CA GLY A 65 -21.24 -40.34 -0.62
C GLY A 65 -20.64 -40.01 0.75
N GLU A 66 -20.22 -41.02 1.44
CA GLU A 66 -19.65 -40.95 2.79
C GLU A 66 -18.33 -41.71 2.85
N VAL A 67 -17.46 -41.27 3.76
CA VAL A 67 -16.18 -41.90 4.05
C VAL A 67 -16.00 -42.03 5.55
N GLU A 68 -15.41 -43.11 6.00
CA GLU A 68 -15.08 -43.31 7.40
C GLU A 68 -14.04 -42.26 7.86
N ALA A 69 -14.24 -41.64 9.03
CA ALA A 69 -13.37 -40.55 9.52
C ALA A 69 -11.88 -40.94 9.58
N LEU A 70 -11.57 -42.16 9.93
CA LEU A 70 -10.20 -42.68 9.94
C LEU A 70 -9.58 -42.80 8.53
N GLN A 71 -10.40 -43.12 7.53
CA GLN A 71 -9.97 -43.29 6.13
C GLN A 71 -9.97 -41.97 5.35
N ALA A 72 -10.67 -40.95 5.85
CA ALA A 72 -10.82 -39.67 5.16
C ALA A 72 -9.48 -38.96 4.93
N LYS A 73 -8.57 -39.04 5.91
CA LYS A 73 -7.22 -38.46 5.79
C LYS A 73 -6.41 -39.17 4.69
N ASP A 74 -6.43 -40.49 4.67
CA ASP A 74 -5.70 -41.28 3.68
C ASP A 74 -6.27 -41.06 2.26
N LEU A 75 -7.59 -40.96 2.14
CA LEU A 75 -8.25 -40.63 0.88
C LEU A 75 -7.83 -39.24 0.39
N ALA A 76 -7.85 -38.24 1.24
CA ALA A 76 -7.42 -36.87 0.90
C ALA A 76 -5.95 -36.84 0.45
N VAL A 77 -5.05 -37.53 1.17
CA VAL A 77 -3.62 -37.62 0.80
C VAL A 77 -3.42 -38.32 -0.55
N LYS A 78 -4.10 -39.43 -0.77
CA LYS A 78 -4.04 -40.13 -2.08
C LYS A 78 -4.54 -39.24 -3.21
N LEU A 79 -5.65 -38.53 -3.01
CA LEU A 79 -6.21 -37.64 -4.02
C LEU A 79 -5.26 -36.49 -4.33
N ARG A 80 -4.61 -35.89 -3.29
CA ARG A 80 -3.56 -34.87 -3.46
C ARG A 80 -2.36 -35.41 -4.25
N THR A 81 -1.92 -36.60 -3.94
CA THR A 81 -0.80 -37.24 -4.64
C THR A 81 -1.13 -37.42 -6.14
N LEU A 82 -2.34 -37.85 -6.46
CA LEU A 82 -2.81 -38.00 -7.87
C LEU A 82 -2.89 -36.61 -8.54
N LYS A 83 -3.39 -35.61 -7.85
CA LYS A 83 -3.42 -34.21 -8.31
C LYS A 83 -2.01 -33.69 -8.64
N CYS A 84 -1.04 -33.89 -7.74
CA CYS A 84 0.35 -33.48 -7.95
C CYS A 84 1.02 -34.19 -9.13
N TRP A 85 0.73 -35.48 -9.35
CA TRP A 85 1.29 -36.25 -10.45
C TRP A 85 0.53 -36.08 -11.78
N GLY A 86 -0.61 -35.39 -11.78
CA GLY A 86 -1.47 -35.24 -12.94
C GLY A 86 -2.05 -36.57 -13.44
N LYS A 87 -2.16 -37.56 -12.54
CA LYS A 87 -2.71 -38.90 -12.86
C LYS A 87 -4.22 -38.92 -12.70
N GLU A 88 -4.85 -39.96 -13.30
CA GLU A 88 -6.31 -40.21 -13.23
C GLU A 88 -7.16 -38.98 -13.60
N LYS A 89 -6.62 -38.07 -14.42
CA LYS A 89 -7.29 -36.83 -14.87
C LYS A 89 -7.78 -35.95 -13.72
N VAL A 90 -7.15 -36.01 -12.53
CA VAL A 90 -7.44 -35.11 -11.41
C VAL A 90 -6.99 -33.72 -11.78
N PRO A 91 -7.90 -32.72 -11.75
CA PRO A 91 -7.51 -31.35 -12.12
C PRO A 91 -6.49 -30.75 -11.16
N PRO A 92 -5.46 -30.04 -11.62
CA PRO A 92 -4.47 -29.38 -10.75
C PRO A 92 -5.10 -28.25 -9.91
N THR A 93 -6.24 -27.73 -10.35
CA THR A 93 -6.99 -26.67 -9.65
C THR A 93 -8.09 -27.21 -8.72
N LEU A 94 -8.15 -28.54 -8.51
CA LEU A 94 -9.09 -29.12 -7.55
C LEU A 94 -8.67 -28.76 -6.12
N GLU A 95 -9.58 -28.17 -5.37
CA GLU A 95 -9.40 -27.88 -3.94
C GLU A 95 -9.91 -29.04 -3.10
N ILE A 96 -9.11 -29.51 -2.14
CA ILE A 96 -9.39 -30.71 -1.35
C ILE A 96 -9.35 -30.31 0.13
N GLY A 97 -10.49 -29.97 0.71
CA GLY A 97 -10.60 -29.54 2.11
C GLY A 97 -11.16 -30.65 2.99
N LEU A 98 -10.34 -31.18 3.88
CA LEU A 98 -10.79 -32.11 4.92
C LEU A 98 -11.05 -31.34 6.21
N VAL A 99 -12.31 -31.21 6.58
CA VAL A 99 -12.73 -30.60 7.86
C VAL A 99 -12.84 -31.72 8.90
N PRO A 100 -12.02 -31.69 9.96
CA PRO A 100 -12.03 -32.73 10.98
C PRO A 100 -13.29 -32.65 11.86
N PRO A 101 -13.72 -33.76 12.46
CA PRO A 101 -14.82 -33.76 13.42
C PRO A 101 -14.36 -33.19 14.77
N LEU A 102 -14.55 -31.89 14.96
CA LEU A 102 -14.28 -31.17 16.20
C LEU A 102 -15.59 -30.74 16.85
N THR A 103 -15.64 -30.72 18.17
CA THR A 103 -16.86 -30.39 18.96
C THR A 103 -17.32 -28.95 18.71
N ASP A 104 -16.40 -28.00 18.51
CA ASP A 104 -16.67 -26.58 18.32
C ASP A 104 -16.29 -26.08 16.90
N GLY A 105 -16.12 -27.01 15.96
CA GLY A 105 -15.69 -26.71 14.60
C GLY A 105 -16.85 -26.51 13.61
N GLN A 106 -16.47 -26.30 12.36
CA GLN A 106 -17.38 -26.28 11.24
C GLN A 106 -17.92 -27.70 10.96
N PHE A 107 -18.97 -27.78 10.15
CA PHE A 107 -19.54 -29.06 9.73
C PHE A 107 -18.47 -29.99 9.13
N PRO A 108 -18.21 -31.16 9.72
CA PRO A 108 -17.13 -32.04 9.28
C PRO A 108 -17.43 -32.69 7.95
N GLY A 109 -16.38 -32.97 7.16
CA GLY A 109 -16.53 -33.61 5.87
C GLY A 109 -15.31 -33.43 4.97
N LEU A 110 -15.33 -34.13 3.85
CA LEU A 110 -14.38 -33.92 2.76
C LEU A 110 -15.04 -33.07 1.67
N PHE A 111 -14.57 -31.84 1.54
CA PHE A 111 -15.11 -30.88 0.60
C PHE A 111 -14.17 -30.73 -0.61
N LEU A 112 -14.74 -30.90 -1.79
CA LEU A 112 -14.04 -30.77 -3.07
C LEU A 112 -14.64 -29.61 -3.85
N PHE A 113 -13.80 -28.69 -4.33
CA PHE A 113 -14.24 -27.56 -5.14
C PHE A 113 -13.49 -27.53 -6.47
N SER A 114 -14.25 -27.46 -7.55
CA SER A 114 -13.72 -27.40 -8.91
C SER A 114 -14.20 -26.19 -9.72
N THR A 115 -15.08 -25.37 -9.14
CA THR A 115 -15.67 -24.20 -9.80
C THR A 115 -14.63 -23.14 -10.19
N SER A 116 -15.00 -22.27 -11.11
CA SER A 116 -14.20 -21.08 -11.47
C SER A 116 -14.23 -19.99 -10.37
N ALA A 117 -13.44 -18.94 -10.56
CA ALA A 117 -13.34 -17.77 -9.68
C ALA A 117 -12.83 -18.07 -8.26
N ARG A 118 -12.11 -19.17 -8.07
CA ARG A 118 -11.42 -19.48 -6.81
C ARG A 118 -9.98 -18.97 -6.85
N MET A 119 -9.50 -18.53 -5.70
CA MET A 119 -8.14 -18.07 -5.52
C MET A 119 -7.27 -19.26 -5.09
N MET A 120 -6.25 -19.56 -5.89
CA MET A 120 -5.33 -20.67 -5.66
C MET A 120 -3.91 -20.12 -5.56
N ARG A 121 -3.12 -20.65 -4.64
CA ARG A 121 -1.70 -20.29 -4.53
C ARG A 121 -0.81 -21.53 -4.56
N PRO A 122 0.42 -21.42 -5.09
CA PRO A 122 1.34 -22.54 -5.17
C PRO A 122 2.06 -22.76 -3.84
N VAL A 123 2.19 -24.03 -3.46
CA VAL A 123 3.03 -24.50 -2.34
C VAL A 123 3.76 -25.77 -2.76
N ARG A 124 4.78 -26.16 -2.03
CA ARG A 124 5.49 -27.43 -2.22
C ARG A 124 4.86 -28.50 -1.34
N ASN A 125 4.37 -29.58 -1.93
CA ASN A 125 3.92 -30.74 -1.19
C ASN A 125 5.15 -31.57 -0.78
N LEU A 126 5.34 -31.82 0.51
CA LEU A 126 6.52 -32.52 1.04
C LEU A 126 6.54 -34.01 0.71
N ALA A 127 5.37 -34.65 0.56
CA ALA A 127 5.29 -36.06 0.23
C ALA A 127 5.69 -36.37 -1.23
N THR A 128 5.38 -35.48 -2.16
CA THR A 128 5.66 -35.65 -3.60
C THR A 128 6.82 -34.77 -4.08
N ASN A 129 7.30 -33.87 -3.25
CA ASN A 129 8.30 -32.83 -3.57
C ASN A 129 7.96 -32.05 -4.86
N SER A 130 6.68 -31.85 -5.11
CA SER A 130 6.19 -31.15 -6.30
C SER A 130 5.35 -29.93 -5.93
N ARG A 131 5.19 -29.02 -6.90
CA ARG A 131 4.33 -27.84 -6.74
C ARG A 131 2.87 -28.27 -6.74
N GLU A 132 2.10 -27.83 -5.75
CA GLU A 132 0.68 -28.02 -5.63
C GLU A 132 -0.02 -26.67 -5.54
N LEU A 133 -1.18 -26.52 -6.21
CA LEU A 133 -2.05 -25.36 -6.06
C LEU A 133 -3.05 -25.64 -4.94
N ILE A 134 -3.10 -24.78 -3.95
CA ILE A 134 -4.03 -24.86 -2.82
C ILE A 134 -5.00 -23.69 -2.82
N GLY A 135 -6.24 -23.95 -2.40
CA GLY A 135 -7.28 -22.94 -2.28
C GLY A 135 -7.41 -22.36 -0.87
N SER A 136 -8.17 -21.29 -0.75
CA SER A 136 -8.37 -20.59 0.50
C SER A 136 -9.13 -21.41 1.56
N PHE A 137 -10.04 -22.28 1.15
CA PHE A 137 -10.78 -23.15 2.05
C PHE A 137 -9.90 -24.26 2.66
N GLU A 138 -9.15 -24.98 1.82
CA GLU A 138 -8.30 -26.08 2.29
C GLU A 138 -7.11 -25.61 3.12
N GLN A 139 -6.59 -24.40 2.86
CA GLN A 139 -5.45 -23.84 3.58
C GLN A 139 -5.66 -23.77 5.10
N VAL A 140 -6.88 -23.51 5.55
CA VAL A 140 -7.22 -23.40 6.98
C VAL A 140 -6.95 -24.69 7.76
N TYR A 141 -7.09 -25.84 7.09
CA TYR A 141 -6.93 -27.19 7.67
C TYR A 141 -5.61 -27.86 7.32
N MET A 142 -4.66 -27.08 6.76
CA MET A 142 -3.33 -27.58 6.37
C MET A 142 -2.27 -27.00 7.29
N ASP A 143 -1.24 -27.79 7.54
CA ASP A 143 -0.04 -27.34 8.23
C ASP A 143 1.06 -27.07 7.20
N ILE A 144 1.39 -25.77 6.99
CA ILE A 144 2.30 -25.29 5.97
C ILE A 144 3.45 -24.58 6.68
N ALA A 145 4.67 -25.12 6.57
CA ALA A 145 5.87 -24.47 7.10
C ALA A 145 6.33 -23.36 6.16
N VAL A 146 6.91 -22.32 6.72
CA VAL A 146 7.49 -21.20 5.96
C VAL A 146 8.93 -21.52 5.56
N ILE A 147 9.73 -21.98 6.50
CA ILE A 147 11.14 -22.38 6.29
C ILE A 147 11.29 -23.89 6.52
N PRO A 148 12.27 -24.52 5.86
CA PRO A 148 12.47 -25.97 5.97
C PRO A 148 12.72 -26.47 7.38
N GLU A 149 13.36 -25.66 8.23
CA GLU A 149 13.71 -25.98 9.63
C GLU A 149 12.47 -26.12 10.52
N GLU A 150 11.35 -25.48 10.17
CA GLU A 150 10.07 -25.55 10.89
C GLU A 150 9.23 -26.78 10.48
N ALA A 151 9.68 -27.55 9.48
CA ALA A 151 8.93 -28.69 9.02
C ALA A 151 9.06 -29.88 9.98
N HIS A 152 8.03 -30.12 10.78
CA HIS A 152 7.97 -31.26 11.69
C HIS A 152 7.45 -32.53 11.01
N GLN A 153 8.23 -33.61 11.10
CA GLN A 153 7.82 -34.90 10.53
C GLN A 153 6.48 -35.38 11.14
N GLY A 154 5.54 -35.74 10.29
CA GLY A 154 4.23 -36.28 10.69
C GLY A 154 3.11 -35.21 10.88
N HIS A 155 3.43 -33.96 11.00
CA HIS A 155 2.48 -32.84 11.12
C HIS A 155 2.48 -31.97 9.87
N THR A 156 3.65 -31.45 9.50
CA THR A 156 3.78 -30.53 8.36
C THR A 156 3.63 -31.28 7.04
N THR A 157 2.68 -30.86 6.23
CA THR A 157 2.35 -31.50 4.95
C THR A 157 2.91 -30.74 3.76
N HIS A 158 3.07 -29.45 3.88
CA HIS A 158 3.49 -28.54 2.81
C HIS A 158 4.53 -27.54 3.30
N LEU A 159 5.27 -27.00 2.35
CA LEU A 159 6.27 -25.95 2.57
C LEU A 159 6.00 -24.80 1.60
N GLU A 160 6.19 -23.56 2.03
CA GLU A 160 6.17 -22.41 1.13
C GLU A 160 7.29 -22.52 0.08
N LEU A 161 7.06 -21.99 -1.11
CA LEU A 161 8.07 -21.98 -2.17
C LEU A 161 9.18 -20.96 -1.91
N ASP A 162 8.80 -19.83 -1.32
CA ASP A 162 9.69 -18.73 -0.92
C ASP A 162 9.04 -17.98 0.23
N GLU A 163 9.83 -17.40 1.13
CA GLU A 163 9.36 -16.73 2.34
C GLU A 163 8.44 -15.53 2.06
N GLY A 164 8.61 -14.88 0.91
CA GLY A 164 7.79 -13.72 0.50
C GLY A 164 6.50 -14.05 -0.23
N ILE A 165 6.31 -15.26 -0.74
CA ILE A 165 5.18 -15.60 -1.64
C ILE A 165 3.83 -15.66 -0.91
N MET A 166 3.83 -16.00 0.37
CA MET A 166 2.58 -16.06 1.13
C MET A 166 1.95 -14.70 1.39
N PHE A 167 2.73 -13.63 1.30
CA PHE A 167 2.25 -12.26 1.46
C PHE A 167 1.77 -11.68 0.12
N SER A 168 0.96 -10.61 0.22
CA SER A 168 0.64 -9.80 -0.96
C SER A 168 1.86 -9.00 -1.43
N ALA A 169 1.85 -8.57 -2.68
CA ALA A 169 2.91 -7.72 -3.23
C ALA A 169 3.20 -6.47 -2.37
N ILE A 170 2.16 -5.88 -1.77
CA ILE A 170 2.31 -4.71 -0.88
C ILE A 170 2.91 -5.11 0.48
N ALA A 171 2.46 -6.22 1.05
CA ALA A 171 2.96 -6.70 2.34
C ALA A 171 4.43 -7.11 2.28
N THR A 172 4.87 -7.66 1.15
CA THR A 172 6.27 -8.05 0.94
C THR A 172 7.24 -6.87 0.86
N LEU A 173 6.75 -5.65 0.68
CA LEU A 173 7.58 -4.44 0.70
C LEU A 173 7.88 -3.94 2.12
N THR A 174 7.26 -4.53 3.14
CA THR A 174 7.51 -4.19 4.54
C THR A 174 8.84 -4.79 5.01
N PRO A 175 9.79 -3.98 5.53
CA PRO A 175 11.05 -4.50 6.03
C PRO A 175 10.85 -5.24 7.35
N TYR A 176 11.51 -6.39 7.50
CA TYR A 176 11.50 -7.17 8.75
C TYR A 176 10.11 -7.36 9.34
N SER A 177 9.14 -7.76 8.52
CA SER A 177 7.74 -7.87 8.92
C SER A 177 7.48 -8.92 10.01
N ASP A 178 8.34 -9.93 10.11
CA ASP A 178 8.35 -10.96 11.15
C ASP A 178 8.68 -10.43 12.56
N PHE A 179 9.39 -9.29 12.65
CA PHE A 179 9.70 -8.62 13.92
C PHE A 179 8.60 -7.67 14.40
N ASN A 180 7.58 -7.41 13.59
CA ASN A 180 6.51 -6.48 13.93
C ASN A 180 5.27 -7.20 14.46
N GLN A 181 4.51 -6.50 15.27
CA GLN A 181 3.15 -6.92 15.61
C GLN A 181 2.27 -6.94 14.34
N SER A 182 1.47 -7.99 14.17
CA SER A 182 0.61 -8.21 13.00
C SER A 182 -0.24 -7.00 12.60
N PRO A 183 -0.95 -6.28 13.51
CA PRO A 183 -1.72 -5.10 13.13
C PRO A 183 -0.88 -3.99 12.49
N ARG A 184 0.39 -3.87 12.88
CA ARG A 184 1.29 -2.85 12.33
C ARG A 184 1.68 -3.13 10.89
N ASN A 185 1.87 -4.38 10.53
CA ASN A 185 2.05 -4.78 9.14
C ASN A 185 0.79 -4.48 8.30
N MET A 186 -0.40 -4.71 8.86
CA MET A 186 -1.66 -4.35 8.20
C MET A 186 -1.80 -2.84 8.00
N TYR A 187 -1.45 -2.02 9.00
CA TYR A 187 -1.44 -0.56 8.86
C TYR A 187 -0.44 -0.10 7.80
N GLN A 188 0.75 -0.72 7.74
CA GLN A 188 1.71 -0.40 6.69
C GLN A 188 1.15 -0.71 5.29
N CYS A 189 0.51 -1.85 5.09
CA CYS A 189 -0.14 -2.18 3.82
C CYS A 189 -1.19 -1.12 3.42
N GLN A 190 -1.97 -0.64 4.38
CA GLN A 190 -2.97 0.40 4.15
C GLN A 190 -2.31 1.75 3.79
N MET A 191 -1.22 2.11 4.47
CA MET A 191 -0.52 3.38 4.24
C MET A 191 0.31 3.36 2.95
N ALA A 192 0.85 2.23 2.55
CA ALA A 192 1.59 2.10 1.29
C ALA A 192 0.75 2.53 0.08
N LYS A 193 -0.56 2.23 0.10
CA LYS A 193 -1.51 2.64 -0.94
C LYS A 193 -1.79 4.15 -0.97
N GLN A 194 -1.45 4.88 0.08
CA GLN A 194 -1.68 6.32 0.24
C GLN A 194 -0.39 7.14 0.17
N THR A 195 0.72 6.49 -0.12
CA THR A 195 2.05 7.09 -0.17
C THR A 195 2.26 7.83 -1.48
N MET A 196 2.89 9.00 -1.40
CA MET A 196 3.37 9.74 -2.56
C MET A 196 4.75 9.21 -2.98
N GLY A 197 4.94 9.11 -4.29
CA GLY A 197 6.19 8.64 -4.86
C GLY A 197 6.25 8.98 -6.35
N THR A 198 6.76 8.07 -7.16
CA THR A 198 6.68 8.12 -8.61
C THR A 198 5.59 7.16 -9.06
N PRO A 199 4.35 7.61 -9.28
CA PRO A 199 3.23 6.71 -9.52
C PRO A 199 3.29 6.02 -10.88
N LEU A 200 3.87 6.70 -11.88
CA LEU A 200 4.08 6.18 -13.24
C LEU A 200 5.04 7.06 -14.01
N GLN A 201 5.72 6.50 -15.00
CA GLN A 201 6.69 7.23 -15.83
C GLN A 201 6.00 8.11 -16.89
N SER A 202 4.86 7.66 -17.41
CA SER A 202 4.11 8.37 -18.45
C SER A 202 3.18 9.46 -17.92
N PHE A 203 3.38 9.97 -16.70
CA PHE A 203 2.51 10.98 -16.09
C PHE A 203 2.33 12.26 -16.91
N PRO A 204 3.29 12.74 -17.72
CA PRO A 204 3.09 13.93 -18.55
C PRO A 204 1.98 13.75 -19.61
N TYR A 205 1.79 12.52 -20.08
CA TYR A 205 0.84 12.19 -21.15
C TYR A 205 -0.54 11.77 -20.64
N ARG A 206 -0.71 11.56 -19.34
CA ARG A 206 -1.97 11.13 -18.76
C ARG A 206 -2.87 12.31 -18.40
N MET A 207 -4.18 12.06 -18.46
CA MET A 207 -5.23 13.02 -18.14
C MET A 207 -5.93 12.69 -16.81
N ASP A 208 -5.16 12.24 -15.82
CA ASP A 208 -5.71 11.93 -14.49
C ASP A 208 -6.21 13.21 -13.80
N SER A 209 -7.34 13.14 -13.13
CA SER A 209 -7.93 14.30 -12.44
C SER A 209 -7.05 14.83 -11.31
N LYS A 210 -6.33 13.96 -10.64
CA LYS A 210 -5.38 14.30 -9.58
C LYS A 210 -4.24 13.28 -9.53
N LEU A 211 -3.01 13.75 -9.45
CA LEU A 211 -1.82 12.92 -9.37
C LEU A 211 -0.85 13.51 -8.36
N TYR A 212 -0.32 12.67 -7.47
CA TYR A 212 0.67 13.06 -6.48
C TYR A 212 2.04 12.53 -6.88
N ARG A 213 3.06 13.39 -6.90
CA ARG A 213 4.42 13.03 -7.22
C ARG A 213 5.40 13.61 -6.22
N LEU A 214 6.26 12.77 -5.67
CA LEU A 214 7.40 13.21 -4.88
C LEU A 214 8.50 13.73 -5.81
N GLN A 215 9.10 14.88 -5.49
CA GLN A 215 10.10 15.51 -6.38
C GLN A 215 11.44 14.79 -6.35
N SER A 216 11.89 14.35 -5.17
CA SER A 216 13.20 13.74 -4.95
C SER A 216 13.05 12.36 -4.30
N PRO A 217 12.45 11.38 -4.97
CA PRO A 217 12.34 10.05 -4.41
C PRO A 217 13.71 9.35 -4.43
N GLN A 218 13.93 8.47 -3.46
CA GLN A 218 15.15 7.66 -3.36
C GLN A 218 14.77 6.18 -3.24
N ALA A 219 15.65 5.30 -3.67
CA ALA A 219 15.54 3.88 -3.40
C ALA A 219 15.90 3.59 -1.93
N PRO A 220 15.21 2.65 -1.25
CA PRO A 220 15.58 2.29 0.11
C PRO A 220 16.92 1.54 0.15
N MET A 221 17.72 1.82 1.17
CA MET A 221 18.97 1.08 1.42
C MET A 221 18.73 -0.31 2.05
N VAL A 222 17.56 -0.47 2.66
CA VAL A 222 17.11 -1.73 3.24
C VAL A 222 15.84 -2.14 2.52
N ARG A 223 15.88 -3.26 1.79
CA ARG A 223 14.80 -3.68 0.90
C ARG A 223 14.66 -5.19 0.83
N THR A 224 13.46 -5.66 0.54
CA THR A 224 13.16 -7.08 0.38
C THR A 224 13.59 -7.59 -1.00
N SER A 225 13.75 -8.89 -1.16
CA SER A 225 13.98 -9.53 -2.46
C SER A 225 12.87 -9.21 -3.46
N THR A 226 11.63 -9.15 -2.99
CA THR A 226 10.45 -8.81 -3.79
C THR A 226 10.51 -7.39 -4.35
N TYR A 227 11.09 -6.43 -3.63
CA TYR A 227 11.31 -5.07 -4.12
C TYR A 227 12.14 -5.07 -5.40
N ASN A 228 13.22 -5.85 -5.41
CA ASN A 228 14.07 -6.01 -6.60
C ASN A 228 13.36 -6.77 -7.72
N HIS A 229 12.60 -7.81 -7.37
CA HIS A 229 11.86 -8.63 -8.33
C HIS A 229 10.83 -7.82 -9.13
N TYR A 230 10.14 -6.88 -8.48
CA TYR A 230 9.17 -5.98 -9.11
C TYR A 230 9.80 -4.72 -9.72
N SER A 231 11.12 -4.58 -9.74
CA SER A 231 11.84 -3.41 -10.26
C SER A 231 11.33 -2.08 -9.65
N MET A 232 11.08 -2.08 -8.34
CA MET A 232 10.51 -0.92 -7.64
C MET A 232 11.45 0.29 -7.58
N ASP A 233 12.73 0.13 -7.96
CA ASP A 233 13.67 1.25 -8.12
C ASP A 233 13.21 2.27 -9.18
N GLU A 234 12.42 1.83 -10.16
CA GLU A 234 11.82 2.71 -11.16
C GLU A 234 10.65 3.54 -10.59
N TYR A 235 10.07 3.10 -9.47
CA TYR A 235 8.90 3.70 -8.83
C TYR A 235 9.11 3.89 -7.32
N PRO A 236 10.15 4.64 -6.90
CA PRO A 236 10.44 4.81 -5.48
C PRO A 236 9.32 5.55 -4.76
N LEU A 237 9.03 5.13 -3.52
CA LEU A 237 7.88 5.58 -2.74
C LEU A 237 8.24 6.47 -1.54
N GLY A 238 9.47 6.91 -1.44
CA GLY A 238 9.89 7.73 -0.31
C GLY A 238 11.36 8.13 -0.38
N THR A 239 11.92 8.46 0.77
CA THR A 239 13.32 8.86 0.91
C THR A 239 13.93 8.26 2.17
N ASN A 240 15.24 8.01 2.14
CA ASN A 240 15.98 7.64 3.31
C ASN A 240 16.16 8.87 4.20
N ALA A 241 15.90 8.74 5.50
CA ALA A 241 16.00 9.80 6.47
C ALA A 241 16.88 9.36 7.64
N ILE A 242 17.70 10.25 8.15
CA ILE A 242 18.42 10.05 9.41
C ILE A 242 17.45 10.35 10.54
N VAL A 243 17.15 9.34 11.34
CA VAL A 243 16.17 9.43 12.43
C VAL A 243 16.85 9.27 13.77
N ALA A 244 16.64 10.23 14.67
CA ALA A 244 17.02 10.13 16.07
C ALA A 244 15.80 9.75 16.91
N VAL A 245 15.94 8.72 17.72
CA VAL A 245 14.89 8.27 18.63
C VAL A 245 15.12 8.95 19.99
N ILE A 246 14.53 10.12 20.13
CA ILE A 246 14.64 10.95 21.34
C ILE A 246 13.37 11.75 21.51
N SER A 247 12.96 11.99 22.75
CA SER A 247 11.98 13.02 23.06
C SER A 247 12.73 14.34 23.34
N TYR A 248 12.52 15.31 22.46
CA TYR A 248 13.26 16.59 22.48
C TYR A 248 12.28 17.73 22.21
N THR A 249 12.23 18.73 23.01
CA THR A 249 11.37 19.91 22.88
C THR A 249 9.91 19.76 23.33
N GLY A 250 9.36 18.57 23.49
CA GLY A 250 7.96 18.34 23.86
C GLY A 250 6.94 18.46 22.71
N TYR A 251 7.37 18.75 21.48
CA TYR A 251 6.51 18.79 20.29
C TYR A 251 6.42 17.44 19.55
N ASP A 252 6.93 16.38 20.11
CA ASP A 252 6.99 15.03 19.55
C ASP A 252 6.05 14.03 20.26
N MET A 253 5.13 14.53 21.09
CA MET A 253 4.16 13.68 21.81
C MET A 253 3.07 13.10 20.89
N GLU A 254 2.49 11.96 21.28
CA GLU A 254 1.31 11.34 20.65
C GLU A 254 1.43 11.19 19.11
N ASP A 255 2.47 10.53 18.62
CA ASP A 255 2.72 10.33 17.19
C ASP A 255 3.10 11.59 16.39
N ALA A 256 3.39 12.67 17.05
CA ALA A 256 3.97 13.82 16.39
C ALA A 256 5.45 13.57 16.08
N MET A 257 5.92 14.18 15.02
CA MET A 257 7.33 14.16 14.65
C MET A 257 7.84 15.56 14.38
N ILE A 258 9.11 15.76 14.62
CA ILE A 258 9.81 17.02 14.32
C ILE A 258 10.64 16.80 13.07
N LEU A 259 10.47 17.66 12.08
CA LEU A 259 11.30 17.69 10.88
C LEU A 259 12.39 18.76 11.01
N ASN A 260 13.59 18.44 10.50
CA ASN A 260 14.65 19.41 10.37
C ASN A 260 14.29 20.43 9.28
N LYS A 261 14.22 21.70 9.64
CA LYS A 261 13.88 22.80 8.73
C LYS A 261 14.87 22.91 7.58
N ALA A 262 16.18 22.78 7.84
CA ALA A 262 17.19 22.83 6.79
C ALA A 262 17.07 21.66 5.80
N SER A 263 16.71 20.45 6.26
CA SER A 263 16.45 19.32 5.37
C SER A 263 15.25 19.58 4.48
N VAL A 264 14.17 20.14 5.02
CA VAL A 264 12.98 20.52 4.23
C VAL A 264 13.34 21.60 3.21
N GLU A 265 14.12 22.61 3.57
CA GLU A 265 14.54 23.67 2.65
C GLU A 265 15.44 23.16 1.52
N ARG A 266 16.21 22.09 1.75
CA ARG A 266 17.00 21.40 0.71
C ARG A 266 16.19 20.50 -0.21
N GLY A 267 14.88 20.37 0.00
CA GLY A 267 13.98 19.56 -0.84
C GLY A 267 13.52 18.24 -0.23
N PHE A 268 13.79 17.98 1.04
CA PHE A 268 13.32 16.78 1.72
C PHE A 268 11.80 16.71 1.69
N LYS A 269 11.27 15.63 1.11
CA LYS A 269 9.83 15.36 1.00
C LYS A 269 9.02 16.40 0.21
N HIS A 270 9.63 17.22 -0.61
CA HIS A 270 8.91 18.10 -1.52
C HIS A 270 8.07 17.28 -2.50
N ALA A 271 6.86 17.73 -2.77
CA ALA A 271 5.95 17.06 -3.68
C ALA A 271 5.23 18.04 -4.61
N ASN A 272 4.76 17.52 -5.72
CA ASN A 272 3.86 18.21 -6.64
C ASN A 272 2.52 17.49 -6.69
N VAL A 273 1.45 18.26 -6.71
CA VAL A 273 0.11 17.77 -6.98
C VAL A 273 -0.29 18.29 -8.36
N TYR A 274 -0.51 17.37 -9.29
CA TYR A 274 -1.05 17.69 -10.60
C TYR A 274 -2.57 17.60 -10.54
N LYS A 275 -3.26 18.70 -10.84
CA LYS A 275 -4.70 18.73 -10.99
C LYS A 275 -5.03 18.96 -12.46
N SER A 276 -5.92 18.15 -13.00
CA SER A 276 -6.37 18.28 -14.37
C SER A 276 -7.85 18.63 -14.42
N GLU A 277 -8.19 19.62 -15.22
CA GLU A 277 -9.56 20.06 -15.42
C GLU A 277 -9.88 20.04 -16.91
N VAL A 278 -11.06 19.56 -17.24
CA VAL A 278 -11.61 19.67 -18.58
C VAL A 278 -12.65 20.79 -18.60
N ILE A 279 -12.34 21.83 -19.32
CA ILE A 279 -13.23 22.98 -19.50
C ILE A 279 -14.03 22.76 -20.78
N SER A 280 -15.33 22.90 -20.70
CA SER A 280 -16.22 22.88 -21.87
C SER A 280 -16.97 24.21 -21.94
N ILE A 281 -16.90 24.84 -23.08
CA ILE A 281 -17.66 26.07 -23.42
C ILE A 281 -18.88 25.78 -24.31
N SER A 282 -19.10 24.49 -24.69
CA SER A 282 -20.23 24.05 -25.48
C SER A 282 -21.54 24.29 -24.73
N SER A 283 -22.56 24.76 -25.48
CA SER A 283 -23.91 24.93 -24.97
C SER A 283 -24.81 23.82 -25.52
N PRO A 284 -25.84 23.36 -24.77
CA PRO A 284 -26.83 22.41 -25.28
C PRO A 284 -27.60 22.93 -26.53
N SER A 285 -27.58 24.23 -26.78
CA SER A 285 -28.15 24.86 -27.93
C SER A 285 -27.29 24.83 -29.20
N ASP A 286 -26.03 24.40 -29.11
CA ASP A 286 -25.09 24.32 -30.22
C ASP A 286 -25.42 23.15 -31.17
N ARG A 287 -26.49 23.29 -31.97
CA ARG A 287 -26.87 22.31 -32.99
C ARG A 287 -26.00 22.46 -34.24
N GLY A 288 -24.75 21.94 -34.19
CA GLY A 288 -23.86 21.89 -35.37
C GLY A 288 -23.07 23.14 -35.67
N ARG A 289 -23.34 24.28 -35.02
CA ARG A 289 -22.49 25.48 -35.08
C ARG A 289 -22.02 25.84 -33.68
N PRO A 290 -20.71 26.06 -33.46
CA PRO A 290 -20.23 26.52 -32.18
C PRO A 290 -20.75 27.94 -31.90
N SER A 291 -21.45 28.16 -30.78
CA SER A 291 -21.82 29.50 -30.33
C SER A 291 -20.63 30.21 -29.66
N LYS A 292 -19.65 29.47 -29.19
CA LYS A 292 -18.49 30.00 -28.47
C LYS A 292 -17.18 29.32 -28.94
N MET A 293 -16.11 30.11 -28.99
CA MET A 293 -14.74 29.61 -29.25
C MET A 293 -13.75 30.17 -28.23
N PHE A 294 -12.67 29.45 -27.98
CA PHE A 294 -11.57 29.98 -27.18
C PHE A 294 -10.83 31.06 -27.97
N GLY A 295 -10.43 32.13 -27.30
CA GLY A 295 -9.70 33.25 -27.89
C GLY A 295 -9.89 34.53 -27.10
N ILE A 296 -9.20 35.58 -27.49
CA ILE A 296 -9.29 36.93 -26.95
C ILE A 296 -9.67 37.93 -28.02
N LEU A 297 -10.39 38.97 -27.64
CA LEU A 297 -10.64 40.11 -28.54
C LEU A 297 -9.51 41.14 -28.42
N PRO A 298 -9.03 41.73 -29.55
CA PRO A 298 -8.01 42.75 -29.50
C PRO A 298 -8.44 43.93 -28.59
N GLY A 299 -7.58 44.30 -27.62
CA GLY A 299 -7.83 45.41 -26.72
C GLY A 299 -8.55 45.05 -25.44
N ASP A 300 -8.86 43.79 -25.17
CA ASP A 300 -9.47 43.35 -23.91
C ASP A 300 -8.43 43.35 -22.77
N LYS A 301 -8.52 44.36 -21.90
CA LYS A 301 -7.62 44.56 -20.76
C LYS A 301 -7.74 43.45 -19.70
N GLU A 302 -8.88 42.77 -19.63
CA GLU A 302 -9.07 41.67 -18.68
C GLU A 302 -8.32 40.39 -19.10
N ALA A 303 -8.02 40.26 -20.38
CA ALA A 303 -7.32 39.14 -20.97
C ALA A 303 -5.81 39.40 -21.21
N GLU A 304 -5.25 40.50 -20.69
CA GLU A 304 -3.85 40.93 -20.98
C GLU A 304 -2.78 39.87 -20.63
N LYS A 305 -3.07 38.98 -19.67
CA LYS A 305 -2.17 37.88 -19.27
C LYS A 305 -2.36 36.59 -20.06
N LEU A 306 -3.29 36.55 -21.01
CA LEU A 306 -3.62 35.36 -21.82
C LEU A 306 -3.01 35.52 -23.21
N ASP A 307 -2.67 34.39 -23.84
CA ASP A 307 -2.26 34.32 -25.23
C ASP A 307 -3.47 34.43 -26.19
N GLN A 308 -3.21 34.62 -27.48
CA GLN A 308 -4.26 34.77 -28.51
C GLN A 308 -5.24 33.61 -28.59
N ASP A 309 -4.83 32.43 -28.14
CA ASP A 309 -5.67 31.23 -28.04
C ASP A 309 -6.66 31.26 -26.85
N GLY A 310 -6.59 32.29 -26.01
CA GLY A 310 -7.46 32.47 -24.85
C GLY A 310 -6.99 31.72 -23.60
N PHE A 311 -5.76 31.24 -23.56
CA PHE A 311 -5.19 30.53 -22.41
C PHE A 311 -3.91 31.22 -21.87
N PRO A 312 -3.56 31.01 -20.61
CA PRO A 312 -2.30 31.50 -20.07
C PRO A 312 -1.12 30.72 -20.65
N PRO A 313 0.06 31.36 -20.87
CA PRO A 313 1.26 30.67 -21.28
C PRO A 313 1.63 29.50 -20.35
N ILE A 314 2.16 28.42 -20.91
CA ILE A 314 2.67 27.30 -20.10
C ILE A 314 3.81 27.79 -19.21
N GLY A 315 3.79 27.41 -17.92
CA GLY A 315 4.74 27.87 -16.92
C GLY A 315 4.28 29.09 -16.14
N THR A 316 3.16 29.72 -16.50
CA THR A 316 2.62 30.88 -15.76
C THR A 316 2.15 30.46 -14.38
N LEU A 317 2.47 31.24 -13.36
CA LEU A 317 1.94 31.12 -12.01
C LEU A 317 0.59 31.82 -11.94
N LEU A 318 -0.47 31.05 -11.69
CA LEU A 318 -1.82 31.56 -11.46
C LEU A 318 -2.06 31.78 -9.96
N GLN A 319 -2.56 32.95 -9.62
CA GLN A 319 -3.05 33.28 -8.27
C GLN A 319 -4.57 33.42 -8.29
N GLU A 320 -5.20 33.46 -7.14
CA GLU A 320 -6.63 33.67 -7.02
C GLU A 320 -7.05 34.99 -7.69
N GLY A 321 -8.01 34.91 -8.61
CA GLY A 321 -8.50 36.05 -9.38
C GLY A 321 -7.79 36.29 -10.71
N ASP A 322 -6.66 35.67 -11.00
CA ASP A 322 -6.00 35.78 -12.29
C ASP A 322 -6.87 35.21 -13.44
N PRO A 323 -6.72 35.74 -14.67
CA PRO A 323 -7.43 35.21 -15.82
C PRO A 323 -6.99 33.76 -16.09
N TYR A 324 -7.95 32.87 -16.23
CA TYR A 324 -7.71 31.43 -16.36
C TYR A 324 -7.94 30.93 -17.79
N TYR A 325 -9.01 31.38 -18.41
CA TYR A 325 -9.24 31.21 -19.84
C TYR A 325 -10.22 32.27 -20.35
N SER A 326 -10.19 32.55 -21.64
CA SER A 326 -11.13 33.44 -22.31
C SER A 326 -11.86 32.71 -23.42
N CYS A 327 -13.13 33.03 -23.59
CA CYS A 327 -13.93 32.58 -24.71
C CYS A 327 -14.66 33.76 -25.36
N ILE A 328 -14.78 33.71 -26.67
CA ILE A 328 -15.53 34.68 -27.49
C ILE A 328 -16.89 34.05 -27.81
N ASP A 329 -17.95 34.77 -27.54
CA ASP A 329 -19.29 34.44 -27.97
C ASP A 329 -19.46 34.95 -29.39
N LEU A 330 -19.66 34.03 -30.34
CA LEU A 330 -19.77 34.34 -31.77
C LEU A 330 -21.09 35.04 -32.15
N ASP A 331 -22.13 34.85 -31.34
CA ASP A 331 -23.44 35.47 -31.58
C ASP A 331 -23.48 36.93 -31.11
N THR A 332 -22.83 37.20 -29.96
CA THR A 332 -22.83 38.54 -29.35
C THR A 332 -21.55 39.34 -29.64
N GLY A 333 -20.48 38.69 -30.14
CA GLY A 333 -19.19 39.31 -30.39
C GLY A 333 -18.48 39.78 -29.11
N ARG A 334 -18.86 39.28 -27.94
CA ARG A 334 -18.27 39.65 -26.64
C ARG A 334 -17.30 38.58 -26.13
N SER A 335 -16.24 39.02 -25.51
CA SER A 335 -15.36 38.13 -24.76
C SER A 335 -15.82 37.92 -23.32
N LYS A 336 -15.59 36.73 -22.79
CA LYS A 336 -15.84 36.40 -21.39
C LYS A 336 -14.58 35.74 -20.81
N VAL A 337 -13.97 36.39 -19.83
CA VAL A 337 -12.81 35.87 -19.11
C VAL A 337 -13.25 35.14 -17.87
N ALA A 338 -12.86 33.88 -17.74
CA ALA A 338 -13.01 33.11 -16.54
C ALA A 338 -11.78 33.29 -15.66
N ARG A 339 -11.99 33.45 -14.34
CA ARG A 339 -10.90 33.68 -13.38
C ARG A 339 -10.59 32.42 -12.58
N TYR A 340 -9.33 32.26 -12.22
CA TYR A 340 -8.87 31.19 -11.35
C TYR A 340 -9.46 31.39 -9.94
N LYS A 341 -10.15 30.37 -9.42
CA LYS A 341 -10.94 30.47 -8.18
C LYS A 341 -10.27 29.85 -6.96
N SER A 342 -9.17 29.15 -7.14
CA SER A 342 -8.50 28.51 -6.01
C SER A 342 -7.59 29.50 -5.30
N SER A 343 -7.64 29.50 -3.97
CA SER A 343 -6.72 30.29 -3.13
C SER A 343 -5.28 29.76 -3.18
N GLU A 344 -5.07 28.56 -3.69
CA GLU A 344 -3.76 27.93 -3.77
C GLU A 344 -3.11 28.25 -5.12
N PRO A 345 -1.92 28.88 -5.15
CA PRO A 345 -1.25 29.21 -6.40
C PRO A 345 -0.86 27.94 -7.16
N ALA A 346 -1.00 27.98 -8.49
CA ALA A 346 -0.71 26.83 -9.34
C ALA A 346 0.04 27.27 -10.60
N PHE A 347 0.99 26.45 -11.04
CA PHE A 347 1.63 26.62 -12.33
C PHE A 347 0.83 25.92 -13.43
N VAL A 348 0.72 26.56 -14.59
CA VAL A 348 0.16 25.93 -15.78
C VAL A 348 1.19 24.98 -16.36
N ASP A 349 0.92 23.68 -16.30
CA ASP A 349 1.86 22.65 -16.75
C ASP A 349 1.62 22.23 -18.20
N GLN A 350 0.36 22.09 -18.59
CA GLN A 350 -0.03 21.66 -19.93
C GLN A 350 -1.43 22.14 -20.29
N ILE A 351 -1.61 22.49 -21.57
CA ILE A 351 -2.91 22.81 -22.14
C ILE A 351 -3.07 22.02 -23.43
N LYS A 352 -4.23 21.40 -23.63
CA LYS A 352 -4.59 20.67 -24.85
C LYS A 352 -6.03 20.97 -25.23
N LEU A 353 -6.29 21.25 -26.49
CA LEU A 353 -7.64 21.30 -27.02
C LEU A 353 -8.11 19.88 -27.33
N LEU A 354 -9.34 19.59 -26.97
CA LEU A 354 -9.95 18.27 -27.14
C LEU A 354 -11.01 18.33 -28.23
N GLY A 355 -10.82 17.53 -29.28
CA GLY A 355 -11.81 17.25 -30.32
C GLY A 355 -12.49 15.90 -30.14
N ASN A 356 -13.24 15.45 -31.14
CA ASN A 356 -13.73 14.07 -31.29
C ASN A 356 -12.81 13.27 -32.20
N GLU A 357 -13.02 11.95 -32.20
CA GLU A 357 -12.24 10.99 -33.00
C GLU A 357 -12.38 11.25 -34.51
N THR A 358 -13.53 11.74 -34.98
CA THR A 358 -13.82 12.06 -36.37
C THR A 358 -13.26 13.40 -36.84
N GLY A 359 -12.85 14.29 -35.91
CA GLY A 359 -12.34 15.63 -36.22
C GLY A 359 -13.42 16.64 -36.68
N ASP A 360 -14.68 16.24 -36.72
CA ASP A 360 -15.79 17.07 -37.24
C ASP A 360 -16.36 18.03 -36.21
N SER A 361 -16.05 17.84 -34.90
CA SER A 361 -16.61 18.74 -33.88
C SER A 361 -15.70 19.94 -33.62
N PRO A 362 -16.29 21.10 -33.37
CA PRO A 362 -15.53 22.28 -33.02
C PRO A 362 -14.75 22.08 -31.71
N LEU A 363 -13.56 22.68 -31.64
CA LEU A 363 -12.66 22.60 -30.48
C LEU A 363 -13.19 23.47 -29.32
N GLN A 364 -14.26 23.03 -28.69
CA GLN A 364 -14.92 23.71 -27.57
C GLN A 364 -14.59 23.14 -26.21
N ARG A 365 -13.69 22.17 -26.15
CA ARG A 365 -13.20 21.59 -24.89
C ARG A 365 -11.69 21.75 -24.79
N ALA A 366 -11.23 22.14 -23.62
CA ALA A 366 -9.80 22.25 -23.31
C ALA A 366 -9.48 21.44 -22.05
N PHE A 367 -8.36 20.76 -22.10
CA PHE A 367 -7.75 20.10 -20.95
C PHE A 367 -6.64 21.00 -20.43
N ILE A 368 -6.71 21.38 -19.17
CA ILE A 368 -5.69 22.16 -18.47
C ILE A 368 -5.14 21.34 -17.32
N LYS A 369 -3.83 21.14 -17.31
CA LYS A 369 -3.11 20.51 -16.21
C LYS A 369 -2.39 21.58 -15.40
N LEU A 370 -2.68 21.64 -14.13
CA LEU A 370 -2.09 22.55 -13.15
C LEU A 370 -1.14 21.78 -12.24
N ARG A 371 0.00 22.36 -11.94
CA ARG A 371 0.98 21.84 -11.00
C ARG A 371 1.03 22.71 -9.76
N ILE A 372 0.72 22.12 -8.62
CA ILE A 372 0.72 22.77 -7.32
C ILE A 372 1.89 22.23 -6.50
N CYS A 373 2.78 23.12 -6.06
CA CYS A 373 3.89 22.75 -5.18
C CYS A 373 3.38 22.52 -3.76
N ARG A 374 3.65 21.35 -3.20
CA ARG A 374 3.24 20.96 -1.85
C ARG A 374 4.46 20.60 -1.02
N ASN A 375 5.21 21.61 -0.58
CA ASN A 375 6.33 21.43 0.35
C ASN A 375 5.80 21.00 1.73
N PRO A 376 6.56 20.24 2.52
CA PRO A 376 6.15 19.84 3.87
C PRO A 376 5.82 21.03 4.75
N ILE A 377 4.66 20.96 5.38
CA ILE A 377 4.20 21.96 6.36
C ILE A 377 3.75 21.25 7.64
N ILE A 378 3.59 22.01 8.71
CA ILE A 378 3.04 21.52 9.97
C ILE A 378 1.63 20.98 9.72
N GLY A 379 1.35 19.75 10.19
CA GLY A 379 0.09 19.04 9.99
C GLY A 379 0.10 18.01 8.86
N ASP A 380 1.14 17.95 8.05
CA ASP A 380 1.30 16.92 7.02
C ASP A 380 1.64 15.57 7.66
N LYS A 381 1.17 14.50 7.02
CA LYS A 381 1.27 13.13 7.54
C LYS A 381 2.41 12.37 6.87
N PHE A 382 3.23 11.74 7.69
CA PHE A 382 4.34 10.89 7.29
C PHE A 382 4.23 9.51 7.94
N ALA A 383 4.94 8.54 7.41
CA ALA A 383 4.98 7.20 7.98
C ALA A 383 6.32 6.51 7.68
N SER A 384 6.78 5.67 8.61
CA SER A 384 7.78 4.64 8.31
C SER A 384 7.11 3.43 7.67
N ARG A 385 7.90 2.48 7.18
CA ARG A 385 7.39 1.22 6.61
C ARG A 385 6.98 0.17 7.67
N ALA A 386 6.88 0.56 8.93
CA ALA A 386 6.53 -0.32 10.04
C ALA A 386 5.16 0.01 10.68
N GLY A 387 4.28 0.70 9.97
CA GLY A 387 2.97 1.08 10.51
C GLY A 387 3.02 2.23 11.52
N GLN A 388 4.12 2.96 11.59
CA GLN A 388 4.32 4.13 12.45
C GLN A 388 3.97 5.41 11.68
N LYS A 389 2.70 5.77 11.71
CA LYS A 389 2.22 7.03 11.14
C LYS A 389 2.45 8.17 12.13
N GLY A 390 2.86 9.32 11.64
CA GLY A 390 3.06 10.52 12.44
C GLY A 390 2.71 11.80 11.69
N ILE A 391 2.45 12.87 12.43
CA ILE A 391 2.12 14.18 11.89
C ILE A 391 3.26 15.13 12.20
N CYS A 392 3.68 15.91 11.22
CA CYS A 392 4.67 16.96 11.43
C CYS A 392 4.09 18.01 12.39
N SER A 393 4.67 18.13 13.58
CA SER A 393 4.29 19.12 14.59
C SER A 393 5.07 20.43 14.43
N GLN A 394 6.36 20.30 14.10
CA GLN A 394 7.27 21.44 13.93
C GLN A 394 8.30 21.16 12.83
N LYS A 395 8.74 22.24 12.19
CA LYS A 395 9.98 22.29 11.41
C LYS A 395 11.02 23.00 12.28
N TRP A 396 11.88 22.21 12.91
CA TRP A 396 12.82 22.75 13.89
C TRP A 396 14.07 23.30 13.20
N PRO A 397 14.55 24.49 13.58
CA PRO A 397 15.77 25.05 13.02
C PRO A 397 16.96 24.11 13.22
N SER A 398 17.82 23.98 12.21
CA SER A 398 18.94 23.03 12.24
C SER A 398 19.94 23.35 13.35
N GLU A 399 20.14 24.62 13.65
CA GLU A 399 21.00 25.08 14.74
C GLU A 399 20.53 24.65 16.15
N ASN A 400 19.23 24.41 16.30
CA ASN A 400 18.64 23.97 17.56
C ASN A 400 18.38 22.44 17.61
N MET A 401 18.68 21.73 16.52
CA MET A 401 18.57 20.28 16.49
C MET A 401 19.72 19.61 17.26
N PRO A 402 19.49 18.44 17.86
CA PRO A 402 20.59 17.66 18.42
C PRO A 402 21.56 17.26 17.32
N PHE A 403 22.83 17.16 17.65
CA PHE A 403 23.88 16.77 16.71
C PHE A 403 24.83 15.73 17.31
N THR A 404 25.41 14.92 16.46
CA THR A 404 26.39 13.92 16.84
C THR A 404 27.76 14.55 17.05
N GLU A 405 28.68 13.79 17.65
CA GLU A 405 30.09 14.21 17.82
C GLU A 405 30.78 14.53 16.47
N SER A 406 30.37 13.87 15.40
CA SER A 406 30.84 14.15 14.03
C SER A 406 30.17 15.38 13.38
N GLY A 407 29.21 16.02 14.05
CA GLY A 407 28.46 17.17 13.54
C GLY A 407 27.23 16.81 12.69
N MET A 408 26.83 15.56 12.61
CA MET A 408 25.65 15.14 11.87
C MET A 408 24.39 15.55 12.60
N VAL A 409 23.42 16.14 11.87
CA VAL A 409 22.12 16.54 12.39
C VAL A 409 21.05 15.61 11.80
N PRO A 410 20.13 15.03 12.60
CA PRO A 410 19.07 14.19 12.08
C PRO A 410 18.05 14.97 11.23
N ASP A 411 17.41 14.27 10.31
CA ASP A 411 16.31 14.82 9.51
C ASP A 411 14.97 14.77 10.24
N ILE A 412 14.79 13.74 11.09
CA ILE A 412 13.56 13.49 11.83
C ILE A 412 13.89 13.17 13.29
N ILE A 413 13.14 13.75 14.21
CA ILE A 413 13.08 13.33 15.59
C ILE A 413 11.82 12.51 15.81
N PHE A 414 11.99 11.31 16.33
CA PHE A 414 10.93 10.35 16.60
C PHE A 414 10.85 10.03 18.10
N ASN A 415 9.62 10.06 18.65
CA ASN A 415 9.42 9.82 20.07
C ASN A 415 9.62 8.32 20.40
N PRO A 416 10.47 7.98 21.38
CA PRO A 416 10.70 6.59 21.81
C PRO A 416 9.44 5.91 22.36
N HIS A 417 8.46 6.64 22.90
CA HIS A 417 7.19 6.09 23.37
C HIS A 417 6.35 5.42 22.27
N GLY A 418 6.70 5.62 21.00
CA GLY A 418 6.07 4.93 19.88
C GLY A 418 6.41 3.44 19.76
N PHE A 419 7.45 2.94 20.43
CA PHE A 419 7.90 1.55 20.31
C PHE A 419 7.25 0.57 21.29
N PRO A 420 7.18 0.83 22.62
CA PRO A 420 6.80 -0.19 23.60
C PRO A 420 5.40 -0.77 23.37
N SER A 421 4.41 0.08 23.15
CA SER A 421 3.01 -0.34 22.97
C SER A 421 2.73 -0.94 21.60
N ARG A 422 3.49 -0.56 20.58
CA ARG A 422 3.25 -0.95 19.19
C ARG A 422 4.08 -2.14 18.76
N MET A 423 5.17 -2.41 19.48
CA MET A 423 6.07 -3.54 19.21
C MET A 423 6.55 -3.58 17.75
N THR A 424 6.92 -2.41 17.19
CA THR A 424 7.45 -2.29 15.84
C THR A 424 8.96 -2.47 15.83
N ILE A 425 9.42 -3.63 16.24
CA ILE A 425 10.84 -3.94 16.35
C ILE A 425 11.53 -3.96 14.99
N GLY A 426 10.80 -4.31 13.93
CA GLY A 426 11.29 -4.24 12.55
C GLY A 426 11.82 -2.85 12.17
N MET A 427 11.24 -1.76 12.70
CA MET A 427 11.78 -0.42 12.47
C MET A 427 13.13 -0.21 13.14
N MET A 428 13.35 -0.76 14.34
CA MET A 428 14.65 -0.68 15.04
C MET A 428 15.73 -1.46 14.28
N VAL A 429 15.38 -2.66 13.81
CA VAL A 429 16.29 -3.47 12.97
C VAL A 429 16.58 -2.74 11.65
N GLU A 430 15.60 -2.11 11.04
CA GLU A 430 15.78 -1.29 9.83
C GLU A 430 16.74 -0.11 10.10
N MET A 431 16.65 0.56 11.24
CA MET A 431 17.56 1.64 11.61
C MET A 431 19.01 1.18 11.66
N MET A 432 19.27 0.05 12.31
CA MET A 432 20.61 -0.54 12.37
C MET A 432 21.11 -0.98 10.99
N ALA A 433 20.26 -1.65 10.23
CA ALA A 433 20.56 -2.11 8.89
C ALA A 433 20.84 -0.95 7.93
N GLY A 434 20.00 0.10 7.96
CA GLY A 434 20.17 1.30 7.15
C GLY A 434 21.46 2.06 7.49
N LYS A 435 21.79 2.16 8.77
CA LYS A 435 23.06 2.75 9.22
C LYS A 435 24.25 1.96 8.72
N SER A 436 24.22 0.64 8.86
CA SER A 436 25.25 -0.25 8.33
C SER A 436 25.39 -0.15 6.81
N ALA A 437 24.26 -0.10 6.10
CA ALA A 437 24.24 0.05 4.65
C ALA A 437 24.91 1.36 4.19
N ALA A 438 24.61 2.47 4.86
CA ALA A 438 25.20 3.78 4.57
C ALA A 438 26.71 3.80 4.82
N LEU A 439 27.18 3.16 5.88
CA LEU A 439 28.59 3.13 6.25
C LEU A 439 29.45 2.22 5.36
N HIS A 440 28.88 1.10 4.90
CA HIS A 440 29.61 0.12 4.09
C HIS A 440 29.32 0.22 2.59
N GLY A 441 28.39 1.09 2.16
CA GLY A 441 27.98 1.20 0.76
C GLY A 441 27.24 -0.04 0.24
N LEU A 442 26.49 -0.72 1.12
CA LEU A 442 25.75 -1.93 0.82
C LEU A 442 24.25 -1.67 0.77
N CYS A 443 23.51 -2.60 0.19
CA CYS A 443 22.07 -2.71 0.31
C CYS A 443 21.74 -3.99 1.09
N HIS A 444 21.07 -3.85 2.23
CA HIS A 444 20.71 -5.00 3.06
C HIS A 444 19.37 -5.59 2.69
N ASP A 445 19.31 -6.91 2.72
CA ASP A 445 18.08 -7.67 2.51
C ASP A 445 17.28 -7.72 3.82
N CYS A 446 16.04 -7.27 3.75
CA CYS A 446 15.09 -7.27 4.87
C CYS A 446 13.91 -8.23 4.65
N THR A 447 14.06 -9.23 3.79
CA THR A 447 13.05 -10.28 3.60
C THR A 447 12.78 -10.96 4.95
N PRO A 448 11.50 -11.19 5.32
CA PRO A 448 11.16 -11.80 6.59
C PRO A 448 11.68 -13.24 6.72
N PHE A 449 11.79 -13.73 7.95
CA PHE A 449 12.16 -15.10 8.32
C PHE A 449 13.60 -15.53 8.00
N LYS A 450 14.51 -14.60 7.69
CA LYS A 450 15.92 -14.89 7.43
C LYS A 450 16.82 -14.92 8.68
N PHE A 451 16.37 -14.30 9.75
CA PHE A 451 17.06 -14.34 11.03
C PHE A 451 16.37 -15.33 11.98
N SER A 452 17.17 -16.00 12.81
CA SER A 452 16.73 -16.98 13.80
C SER A 452 17.30 -16.65 15.18
N GLU A 453 16.94 -17.45 16.19
CA GLU A 453 17.53 -17.34 17.53
C GLU A 453 19.04 -17.62 17.53
N ASP A 454 19.50 -18.51 16.66
CA ASP A 454 20.93 -18.85 16.52
C ASP A 454 21.72 -17.76 15.77
N ASN A 455 21.05 -16.99 14.92
CA ASN A 455 21.63 -15.87 14.17
C ASN A 455 20.73 -14.63 14.28
N PRO A 456 20.73 -13.94 15.43
CA PRO A 456 19.87 -12.79 15.62
C PRO A 456 20.29 -11.59 14.77
N ALA A 457 19.32 -10.84 14.26
CA ALA A 457 19.54 -9.65 13.43
C ALA A 457 20.42 -8.60 14.13
N VAL A 458 20.21 -8.41 15.44
CA VAL A 458 20.97 -7.44 16.24
C VAL A 458 22.45 -7.79 16.26
N ASP A 459 22.79 -9.07 16.41
CA ASP A 459 24.19 -9.52 16.42
C ASP A 459 24.84 -9.34 15.04
N HIS A 460 24.12 -9.67 13.99
CA HIS A 460 24.60 -9.49 12.61
C HIS A 460 24.93 -8.02 12.31
N PHE A 461 23.98 -7.12 12.53
CA PHE A 461 24.18 -5.70 12.26
C PHE A 461 25.09 -5.03 13.28
N GLY A 462 25.05 -5.45 14.55
CA GLY A 462 25.96 -4.95 15.58
C GLY A 462 27.42 -5.19 15.25
N LYS A 463 27.77 -6.38 14.79
CA LYS A 463 29.13 -6.71 14.31
C LYS A 463 29.56 -5.84 13.11
N LEU A 464 28.65 -5.57 12.19
CA LEU A 464 28.92 -4.69 11.05
C LEU A 464 29.15 -3.23 11.50
N LEU A 465 28.35 -2.74 12.45
CA LEU A 465 28.53 -1.39 13.00
C LEU A 465 29.87 -1.24 13.73
N VAL A 466 30.28 -2.24 14.53
CA VAL A 466 31.58 -2.24 15.20
C VAL A 466 32.75 -2.24 14.19
N LYS A 467 32.65 -2.98 13.09
CA LYS A 467 33.63 -2.94 12.00
C LYS A 467 33.77 -1.55 11.37
N ALA A 468 32.70 -0.78 11.35
CA ALA A 468 32.68 0.60 10.87
C ALA A 468 33.14 1.62 11.93
N GLY A 469 33.46 1.20 13.15
CA GLY A 469 33.87 2.07 14.24
C GLY A 469 32.74 2.71 15.04
N TYR A 470 31.52 2.16 14.93
CA TYR A 470 30.33 2.63 15.64
C TYR A 470 29.92 1.70 16.77
N ASN A 471 28.98 2.15 17.61
CA ASN A 471 28.47 1.35 18.72
C ASN A 471 27.71 0.12 18.21
N TYR A 472 27.87 -1.01 18.89
CA TYR A 472 27.23 -2.28 18.57
C TYR A 472 25.69 -2.18 18.52
N PHE A 473 25.07 -1.41 19.42
CA PHE A 473 23.63 -1.23 19.50
C PHE A 473 23.10 -0.08 18.62
N GLY A 474 23.97 0.60 17.87
CA GLY A 474 23.57 1.72 17.02
C GLY A 474 23.34 3.03 17.77
N ASN A 475 23.68 3.11 19.06
CA ASN A 475 23.58 4.34 19.84
C ASN A 475 24.71 5.28 19.47
N GLU A 476 24.45 6.57 19.63
CA GLU A 476 25.46 7.62 19.48
C GLU A 476 25.32 8.66 20.58
N ARG A 477 26.46 9.26 20.91
CA ARG A 477 26.52 10.42 21.80
C ARG A 477 26.06 11.64 21.03
N LEU A 478 25.03 12.32 21.55
CA LEU A 478 24.49 13.53 20.96
C LEU A 478 24.61 14.70 21.93
N TYR A 479 24.65 15.90 21.34
CA TYR A 479 24.72 17.18 22.04
C TYR A 479 23.46 17.98 21.71
N SER A 480 22.97 18.74 22.68
CA SER A 480 21.84 19.66 22.49
C SER A 480 22.25 20.81 21.58
N GLY A 481 21.47 21.08 20.54
CA GLY A 481 21.68 22.24 19.68
C GLY A 481 21.33 23.58 20.33
N ILE A 482 20.59 23.57 21.44
CA ILE A 482 20.14 24.79 22.14
C ILE A 482 21.24 25.33 23.04
N ASP A 483 21.84 24.50 23.87
CA ASP A 483 22.83 24.88 24.90
C ASP A 483 24.20 24.21 24.72
N GLY A 484 24.34 23.31 23.77
CA GLY A 484 25.58 22.61 23.45
C GLY A 484 26.01 21.55 24.47
N ARG A 485 25.16 21.23 25.44
CA ARG A 485 25.45 20.18 26.44
C ARG A 485 25.29 18.79 25.85
N GLU A 486 26.11 17.88 26.31
CA GLU A 486 25.94 16.46 26.04
C GLU A 486 24.70 15.93 26.74
N PHE A 487 23.94 15.05 26.05
CA PHE A 487 22.82 14.36 26.69
C PHE A 487 23.35 13.28 27.66
N GLU A 488 22.63 13.09 28.76
CA GLU A 488 22.98 12.10 29.79
C GLU A 488 22.83 10.65 29.32
N ALA A 489 22.15 10.44 28.19
CA ALA A 489 21.90 9.13 27.60
C ALA A 489 22.39 9.07 26.16
N ASP A 490 22.90 7.90 25.77
CA ASP A 490 23.19 7.61 24.37
C ASP A 490 21.89 7.50 23.57
N ILE A 491 21.87 8.11 22.39
CA ILE A 491 20.66 8.20 21.56
C ILE A 491 20.75 7.20 20.40
N PHE A 492 19.69 6.41 20.23
CA PHE A 492 19.57 5.50 19.11
C PHE A 492 19.32 6.32 17.83
N LEU A 493 20.27 6.22 16.91
CA LEU A 493 20.28 6.97 15.66
C LEU A 493 20.55 6.01 14.49
N GLY A 494 19.74 6.10 13.45
CA GLY A 494 19.91 5.27 12.26
C GLY A 494 19.19 5.84 11.05
N VAL A 495 19.15 5.06 9.98
CA VAL A 495 18.53 5.44 8.73
C VAL A 495 17.25 4.65 8.52
N VAL A 496 16.14 5.35 8.29
CA VAL A 496 14.83 4.77 8.02
C VAL A 496 14.29 5.31 6.71
N TYR A 497 13.66 4.44 5.93
CA TYR A 497 12.95 4.85 4.74
C TYR A 497 11.58 5.40 5.12
N TYR A 498 11.41 6.72 5.02
CA TYR A 498 10.17 7.42 5.35
C TYR A 498 9.33 7.67 4.12
N GLN A 499 8.02 7.60 4.30
CA GLN A 499 7.00 7.83 3.29
C GLN A 499 6.20 9.09 3.64
N ARG A 500 5.89 9.91 2.64
CA ARG A 500 4.94 11.02 2.79
C ARG A 500 3.57 10.55 2.30
N LEU A 501 2.55 10.72 3.13
CA LEU A 501 1.19 10.32 2.79
C LEU A 501 0.44 11.47 2.12
N ARG A 502 -0.53 11.14 1.26
CA ARG A 502 -1.35 12.12 0.54
C ARG A 502 -2.29 12.96 1.42
N HIS A 503 -2.38 12.65 2.71
CA HIS A 503 -3.18 13.40 3.68
C HIS A 503 -2.41 14.65 4.10
N MET A 504 -2.63 15.75 3.39
CA MET A 504 -1.98 17.03 3.61
C MET A 504 -2.96 18.02 4.23
N VAL A 505 -2.47 18.87 5.12
CA VAL A 505 -3.30 19.88 5.80
C VAL A 505 -3.95 20.84 4.82
N SER A 506 -3.27 21.20 3.72
CA SER A 506 -3.81 22.07 2.67
C SER A 506 -5.11 21.56 2.02
N ASP A 507 -5.33 20.26 2.05
CA ASP A 507 -6.58 19.65 1.55
C ASP A 507 -7.66 19.54 2.62
N LYS A 508 -7.37 19.79 3.90
CA LYS A 508 -8.26 19.48 5.02
C LYS A 508 -8.71 20.68 5.85
N PHE A 509 -8.00 21.81 5.83
CA PHE A 509 -8.38 22.97 6.59
C PHE A 509 -9.72 23.55 6.10
N GLN A 510 -10.50 24.09 7.03
CA GLN A 510 -11.76 24.76 6.76
C GLN A 510 -11.89 25.97 7.67
N VAL A 511 -12.29 27.11 7.08
CA VAL A 511 -12.50 28.37 7.78
C VAL A 511 -13.80 28.97 7.31
N ARG A 512 -14.60 29.47 8.24
CA ARG A 512 -15.83 30.21 7.95
C ARG A 512 -16.05 31.26 9.00
N THR A 513 -16.33 32.47 8.56
CA THR A 513 -16.91 33.54 9.40
C THR A 513 -18.42 33.64 9.11
N THR A 514 -18.77 34.22 7.98
CA THR A 514 -20.12 34.27 7.42
C THR A 514 -20.11 33.64 6.03
N GLY A 515 -21.23 33.14 5.56
CA GLY A 515 -21.30 32.52 4.26
C GLY A 515 -22.70 32.00 3.92
N PRO A 516 -22.83 31.18 2.87
CA PRO A 516 -24.12 30.70 2.39
C PRO A 516 -24.84 29.87 3.44
N ILE A 517 -26.15 30.05 3.51
CA ILE A 517 -27.08 29.32 4.37
C ILE A 517 -28.05 28.51 3.49
N ASP A 518 -28.51 27.41 4.04
CA ASP A 518 -29.57 26.60 3.41
C ASP A 518 -30.91 27.35 3.49
N ILE A 519 -31.63 27.45 2.38
CA ILE A 519 -32.89 28.21 2.27
C ILE A 519 -33.99 27.59 3.14
N LEU A 520 -33.99 26.27 3.29
CA LEU A 520 -35.04 25.55 4.00
C LEU A 520 -34.78 25.52 5.54
N THR A 521 -33.56 25.20 5.93
CA THR A 521 -33.20 25.02 7.35
C THR A 521 -32.66 26.26 8.03
N HIS A 522 -32.32 27.30 7.24
CA HIS A 522 -31.65 28.53 7.69
C HIS A 522 -30.36 28.31 8.47
N GLN A 523 -29.72 27.14 8.27
CA GLN A 523 -28.45 26.77 8.86
C GLN A 523 -27.30 26.93 7.84
N PRO A 524 -26.04 27.06 8.27
CA PRO A 524 -24.90 27.05 7.38
C PRO A 524 -24.88 25.77 6.51
N VAL A 525 -24.65 25.93 5.20
CA VAL A 525 -24.47 24.79 4.31
C VAL A 525 -23.26 23.95 4.73
N GLN A 526 -23.25 22.68 4.38
CA GLN A 526 -22.12 21.79 4.67
C GLN A 526 -21.11 21.78 3.51
N GLY A 527 -19.86 21.52 3.84
CA GLY A 527 -18.79 21.28 2.88
C GLY A 527 -17.82 22.46 2.71
N ARG A 528 -16.53 22.12 2.74
CA ARG A 528 -15.40 23.05 2.62
C ARG A 528 -15.47 23.90 1.34
N ARG A 529 -15.81 23.28 0.19
CA ARG A 529 -15.87 23.94 -1.12
C ARG A 529 -16.97 24.99 -1.22
N ARG A 530 -17.98 24.91 -0.38
CA ARG A 530 -19.12 25.83 -0.36
C ARG A 530 -19.00 26.90 0.73
N ALA A 531 -17.81 27.09 1.31
CA ALA A 531 -17.63 27.91 2.51
C ALA A 531 -18.63 27.54 3.62
N GLY A 532 -18.80 26.26 3.85
CA GLY A 532 -19.78 25.70 4.77
C GLY A 532 -19.39 25.86 6.23
N GLY A 533 -20.35 25.61 7.12
CA GLY A 533 -20.14 25.63 8.56
C GLY A 533 -19.25 24.49 9.08
N ILE A 534 -18.62 24.72 10.19
CA ILE A 534 -17.80 23.74 10.91
C ILE A 534 -18.66 23.11 12.00
N ARG A 535 -18.68 21.79 12.05
CA ARG A 535 -19.31 21.04 13.16
C ARG A 535 -18.36 21.02 14.34
N PHE A 536 -18.84 21.34 15.52
CA PHE A 536 -18.09 21.33 16.77
C PHE A 536 -18.77 20.44 17.82
#